data_5ff5d09ac5cc0f071f539bb8c1f07a05
#
_entry.id   5ff5d09ac5cc0f071f539bb8c1f07a05
#
_cell.length_a   1.000
_cell.length_b   1.000
_cell.length_c   1.000
_cell.angle_alpha   90.00
_cell.angle_beta   90.00
_cell.angle_gamma   90.00
#
_symmetry.space_group_name_H-M   'P 1'
#
loop_
_entity.id
_entity.type
_entity.pdbx_description
1 polymer ?
#
loop_
_entity_poly.entity_id
_entity_poly.type
_entity_poly.pdbx_seq_one_letter_code
_entity_poly.pdbx_strand_id
1 'polypeptide(L)'
;MALAAAEQVKEIGIQINVEGTSWDDISKRMFSEAVLMGWGSASPNETYYLYRSEGALLDDYYNPEGYQNETTDRYLNAAMSALSAEEANKNWQKVQWDGTTGTSMKGECPWVWIVNVDHVTYVRDGLSIGEQPIHGHGHGLPLIQNLNEWTWSE
;
A
#
# COMPACT_ATOMS: atom_id res chain seq x y z
N MET A 1 -10.37 12.74 1.31
CA MET A 1 -8.90 12.90 1.26
C MET A 1 -8.45 13.68 0.03
N ALA A 2 -8.60 13.18 -1.20
CA ALA A 2 -8.12 13.86 -2.41
C ALA A 2 -8.56 15.33 -2.54
N LEU A 3 -9.85 15.63 -2.33
CA LEU A 3 -10.36 17.01 -2.36
C LEU A 3 -9.71 17.92 -1.31
N ALA A 4 -9.45 17.39 -0.10
CA ALA A 4 -8.79 18.16 0.95
C ALA A 4 -7.33 18.44 0.60
N ALA A 5 -6.62 17.47 0.04
CA ALA A 5 -5.25 17.65 -0.45
C ALA A 5 -5.21 18.68 -1.60
N ALA A 6 -6.14 18.61 -2.53
CA ALA A 6 -6.24 19.56 -3.64
C ALA A 6 -6.42 21.01 -3.15
N GLU A 7 -7.28 21.24 -2.15
CA GLU A 7 -7.47 22.57 -1.57
C GLU A 7 -6.22 23.06 -0.83
N GLN A 8 -5.51 22.19 -0.11
CA GLN A 8 -4.30 22.58 0.59
C GLN A 8 -3.15 22.97 -0.35
N VAL A 9 -2.92 22.18 -1.41
CA VAL A 9 -1.83 22.49 -2.35
C VAL A 9 -2.14 23.70 -3.27
N LYS A 10 -3.40 24.08 -3.38
CA LYS A 10 -3.80 25.30 -4.08
C LYS A 10 -3.21 26.56 -3.46
N GLU A 11 -2.99 26.57 -2.13
CA GLU A 11 -2.36 27.69 -1.43
C GLU A 11 -0.93 27.96 -1.89
N ILE A 12 -0.24 26.95 -2.40
CA ILE A 12 1.12 27.06 -2.97
C ILE A 12 1.12 27.11 -4.50
N GLY A 13 -0.04 27.34 -5.12
CA GLY A 13 -0.17 27.52 -6.56
C GLY A 13 -0.28 26.23 -7.39
N ILE A 14 -0.49 25.07 -6.73
CA ILE A 14 -0.69 23.80 -7.43
C ILE A 14 -2.19 23.54 -7.55
N GLN A 15 -2.67 23.37 -8.78
CA GLN A 15 -4.05 22.98 -9.04
C GLN A 15 -4.16 21.49 -9.32
N ILE A 16 -4.94 20.79 -8.51
CA ILE A 16 -5.27 19.37 -8.71
C ILE A 16 -6.76 19.27 -9.07
N ASN A 17 -7.04 18.67 -10.22
CA ASN A 17 -8.41 18.31 -10.61
C ASN A 17 -8.68 16.87 -10.13
N VAL A 18 -9.63 16.71 -9.22
CA VAL A 18 -9.98 15.40 -8.67
C VAL A 18 -11.16 14.83 -9.44
N GLU A 19 -10.98 13.66 -10.02
CA GLU A 19 -11.98 12.91 -10.75
C GLU A 19 -12.24 11.57 -10.06
N GLY A 20 -13.51 11.23 -9.80
CA GLY A 20 -13.93 9.91 -9.35
C GLY A 20 -14.36 9.08 -10.56
N THR A 21 -13.71 7.94 -10.77
CA THR A 21 -13.97 7.10 -11.94
C THR A 21 -13.91 5.61 -11.61
N SER A 22 -14.16 4.76 -12.61
CA SER A 22 -14.13 3.30 -12.47
C SER A 22 -12.69 2.79 -12.40
N TRP A 23 -12.52 1.58 -11.83
CA TRP A 23 -11.22 0.92 -11.82
C TRP A 23 -10.70 0.62 -13.23
N ASP A 24 -11.57 0.28 -14.16
CA ASP A 24 -11.21 0.06 -15.56
C ASP A 24 -10.59 1.30 -16.22
N ASP A 25 -11.04 2.47 -15.83
CA ASP A 25 -10.53 3.75 -16.30
C ASP A 25 -9.19 4.07 -15.61
N ILE A 26 -9.14 3.89 -14.29
CA ILE A 26 -7.90 4.06 -13.51
C ILE A 26 -6.78 3.20 -14.08
N SER A 27 -7.03 1.92 -14.33
CA SER A 27 -6.01 1.00 -14.84
C SER A 27 -5.44 1.38 -16.20
N LYS A 28 -6.19 2.10 -17.02
CA LYS A 28 -5.72 2.61 -18.33
C LYS A 28 -4.90 3.89 -18.21
N ARG A 29 -5.13 4.67 -17.16
CA ARG A 29 -4.57 6.03 -16.98
C ARG A 29 -3.44 6.10 -15.96
N MET A 30 -3.27 5.05 -15.12
CA MET A 30 -2.38 5.06 -13.97
C MET A 30 -0.89 5.26 -14.30
N PHE A 31 -0.48 4.99 -15.56
CA PHE A 31 0.88 5.22 -16.02
C PHE A 31 1.13 6.65 -16.53
N SER A 32 0.11 7.49 -16.56
CA SER A 32 0.21 8.86 -17.10
C SER A 32 -0.37 9.93 -16.18
N GLU A 33 -1.08 9.53 -15.13
CA GLU A 33 -1.78 10.44 -14.22
C GLU A 33 -1.56 10.02 -12.77
N ALA A 34 -1.75 10.96 -11.83
CA ALA A 34 -1.71 10.64 -10.41
C ALA A 34 -2.99 9.89 -9.99
N VAL A 35 -2.83 8.78 -9.30
CA VAL A 35 -3.92 7.94 -8.81
C VAL A 35 -3.93 7.91 -7.29
N LEU A 36 -5.11 8.11 -6.70
CA LEU A 36 -5.35 7.84 -5.28
C LEU A 36 -6.07 6.50 -5.14
N MET A 37 -5.44 5.55 -4.50
CA MET A 37 -6.00 4.22 -4.28
C MET A 37 -5.65 3.67 -2.91
N GLY A 38 -6.31 2.58 -2.49
CA GLY A 38 -5.93 1.80 -1.33
C GLY A 38 -4.89 0.76 -1.69
N TRP A 39 -3.96 0.54 -0.76
CA TRP A 39 -3.02 -0.57 -0.83
C TRP A 39 -2.96 -1.27 0.52
N GLY A 40 -2.94 -2.57 0.52
CA GLY A 40 -2.79 -3.37 1.72
C GLY A 40 -1.95 -4.60 1.44
N SER A 41 -1.14 -4.99 2.40
CA SER A 41 -0.23 -6.11 2.26
C SER A 41 -0.21 -6.95 3.52
N ALA A 42 -0.32 -8.26 3.37
CA ALA A 42 -0.14 -9.22 4.45
C ALA A 42 1.35 -9.56 4.69
N SER A 43 2.23 -9.12 3.79
CA SER A 43 3.64 -9.49 3.82
C SER A 43 4.52 -8.38 3.25
N PRO A 44 5.74 -8.18 3.80
CA PRO A 44 6.74 -7.28 3.21
C PRO A 44 7.10 -7.62 1.75
N ASN A 45 6.84 -8.84 1.30
CA ASN A 45 7.08 -9.26 -0.08
C ASN A 45 6.29 -8.43 -1.10
N GLU A 46 5.13 -7.91 -0.74
CA GLU A 46 4.37 -6.97 -1.58
C GLU A 46 5.17 -5.68 -1.85
N THR A 47 5.97 -5.24 -0.88
CA THR A 47 6.86 -4.10 -1.05
C THR A 47 7.89 -4.32 -2.17
N TYR A 48 8.34 -5.56 -2.35
CA TYR A 48 9.24 -5.91 -3.46
C TYR A 48 8.60 -5.57 -4.81
N TYR A 49 7.36 -5.96 -5.01
CA TYR A 49 6.66 -5.72 -6.27
C TYR A 49 6.36 -4.24 -6.52
N LEU A 50 6.09 -3.46 -5.47
CA LEU A 50 5.84 -2.02 -5.60
C LEU A 50 7.03 -1.23 -6.10
N TYR A 51 8.25 -1.66 -5.77
CA TYR A 51 9.44 -0.82 -5.92
C TYR A 51 10.54 -1.43 -6.79
N ARG A 52 10.41 -2.67 -7.24
CA ARG A 52 11.43 -3.28 -8.11
C ARG A 52 11.45 -2.60 -9.47
N SER A 53 12.64 -2.27 -9.96
CA SER A 53 12.82 -1.60 -11.26
C SER A 53 12.28 -2.42 -12.44
N GLU A 54 12.29 -3.74 -12.36
CA GLU A 54 11.75 -4.64 -13.40
C GLU A 54 10.26 -4.38 -13.64
N GLY A 55 9.47 -4.06 -12.60
CA GLY A 55 8.06 -3.74 -12.73
C GLY A 55 7.80 -2.51 -13.60
N ALA A 56 8.65 -1.50 -13.50
CA ALA A 56 8.57 -0.30 -14.34
C ALA A 56 8.74 -0.58 -15.84
N LEU A 57 9.53 -1.60 -16.18
CA LEU A 57 9.79 -1.99 -17.57
C LEU A 57 8.67 -2.84 -18.18
N LEU A 58 7.82 -3.41 -17.32
CA LEU A 58 6.74 -4.32 -17.74
C LEU A 58 5.37 -3.63 -17.79
N ASP A 59 5.31 -2.30 -17.58
CA ASP A 59 4.05 -1.59 -17.34
C ASP A 59 3.21 -2.31 -16.28
N ASP A 60 3.89 -2.75 -15.20
CA ASP A 60 3.29 -3.55 -14.16
C ASP A 60 2.42 -2.68 -13.25
N TYR A 61 1.22 -3.11 -13.00
CA TYR A 61 0.29 -2.54 -12.04
C TYR A 61 0.95 -2.23 -10.67
N TYR A 62 1.94 -3.01 -10.29
CA TYR A 62 2.64 -2.84 -9.01
C TYR A 62 3.62 -1.67 -8.96
N ASN A 63 4.17 -1.25 -10.09
CA ASN A 63 5.10 -0.12 -10.17
C ASN A 63 4.66 0.87 -11.28
N PRO A 64 3.45 1.44 -11.19
CA PRO A 64 2.90 2.29 -12.25
C PRO A 64 3.60 3.64 -12.36
N GLU A 65 4.27 4.10 -11.31
CA GLU A 65 5.07 5.31 -11.29
C GLU A 65 6.40 5.18 -12.05
N GLY A 66 6.77 3.98 -12.49
CA GLY A 66 7.99 3.73 -13.23
C GLY A 66 9.26 3.89 -12.42
N TYR A 67 9.20 3.67 -11.10
CA TYR A 67 10.35 3.79 -10.21
C TYR A 67 11.46 2.81 -10.57
N GLN A 68 12.70 3.32 -10.66
CA GLN A 68 13.89 2.52 -10.93
C GLN A 68 15.08 3.02 -10.10
N ASN A 69 15.68 2.13 -9.30
CA ASN A 69 16.84 2.43 -8.50
C ASN A 69 17.62 1.14 -8.16
N GLU A 70 18.82 1.01 -8.74
CA GLU A 70 19.66 -0.18 -8.57
C GLU A 70 20.05 -0.45 -7.10
N THR A 71 20.19 0.59 -6.29
CA THR A 71 20.51 0.44 -4.86
C THR A 71 19.34 -0.11 -4.10
N THR A 72 18.15 0.39 -4.39
CA THR A 72 16.89 -0.14 -3.83
C THR A 72 16.67 -1.59 -4.26
N ASP A 73 16.90 -1.93 -5.54
CA ASP A 73 16.78 -3.30 -6.04
C ASP A 73 17.70 -4.27 -5.31
N ARG A 74 18.94 -3.87 -5.02
CA ARG A 74 19.86 -4.69 -4.24
C ARG A 74 19.33 -4.99 -2.83
N TYR A 75 18.77 -4.00 -2.16
CA TYR A 75 18.18 -4.20 -0.83
C TYR A 75 16.88 -5.01 -0.89
N LEU A 76 16.04 -4.81 -1.88
CA LEU A 76 14.85 -5.62 -2.13
C LEU A 76 15.22 -7.10 -2.32
N ASN A 77 16.18 -7.38 -3.20
CA ASN A 77 16.65 -8.74 -3.46
C ASN A 77 17.31 -9.37 -2.22
N ALA A 78 18.11 -8.60 -1.47
CA ALA A 78 18.73 -9.07 -0.23
C ALA A 78 17.67 -9.36 0.85
N ALA A 79 16.62 -8.56 0.95
CA ALA A 79 15.52 -8.81 1.89
C ALA A 79 14.74 -10.08 1.54
N MET A 80 14.45 -10.29 0.25
CA MET A 80 13.72 -11.46 -0.23
C MET A 80 14.51 -12.76 -0.10
N SER A 81 15.84 -12.70 -0.19
CA SER A 81 16.73 -13.87 -0.09
C SER A 81 17.32 -14.10 1.31
N ALA A 82 16.97 -13.26 2.28
CA ALA A 82 17.50 -13.35 3.64
C ALA A 82 17.10 -14.67 4.32
N LEU A 83 18.04 -15.26 5.04
CA LEU A 83 17.83 -16.52 5.77
C LEU A 83 17.28 -16.31 7.19
N SER A 84 17.19 -15.08 7.64
CA SER A 84 16.60 -14.72 8.94
C SER A 84 15.73 -13.48 8.86
N ALA A 85 14.75 -13.39 9.76
CA ALA A 85 13.88 -12.21 9.86
C ALA A 85 14.69 -10.93 10.21
N GLU A 86 15.75 -11.07 11.02
CA GLU A 86 16.61 -9.93 11.38
C GLU A 86 17.33 -9.37 10.15
N GLU A 87 17.90 -10.23 9.32
CA GLU A 87 18.57 -9.83 8.08
C GLU A 87 17.58 -9.23 7.08
N ALA A 88 16.42 -9.86 6.90
CA ALA A 88 15.34 -9.33 6.05
C ALA A 88 14.94 -7.93 6.50
N ASN A 89 14.66 -7.73 7.79
CA ASN A 89 14.23 -6.45 8.33
C ASN A 89 15.28 -5.35 8.15
N LYS A 90 16.57 -5.65 8.32
CA LYS A 90 17.65 -4.69 8.05
C LYS A 90 17.65 -4.22 6.60
N ASN A 91 17.40 -5.11 5.66
CA ASN A 91 17.34 -4.77 4.25
C ASN A 91 16.04 -4.02 3.92
N TRP A 92 14.88 -4.42 4.46
CA TRP A 92 13.63 -3.66 4.32
C TRP A 92 13.72 -2.23 4.85
N GLN A 93 14.43 -2.01 5.96
CA GLN A 93 14.71 -0.66 6.46
C GLN A 93 15.53 0.17 5.46
N LYS A 94 16.54 -0.45 4.83
CA LYS A 94 17.38 0.22 3.81
C LYS A 94 16.62 0.50 2.51
N VAL A 95 15.64 -0.33 2.14
CA VAL A 95 14.74 -0.03 1.04
C VAL A 95 14.00 1.29 1.30
N GLN A 96 13.57 1.53 2.53
CA GLN A 96 12.91 2.78 2.88
C GLN A 96 13.89 3.96 2.94
N TRP A 97 15.05 3.78 3.54
CA TRP A 97 16.10 4.79 3.65
C TRP A 97 17.43 4.19 4.11
N ASP A 98 18.46 4.30 3.28
CA ASP A 98 19.80 3.78 3.59
C ASP A 98 20.77 4.85 4.12
N GLY A 99 20.33 6.08 4.24
CA GLY A 99 21.12 7.26 4.59
C GLY A 99 21.37 8.22 3.41
N THR A 100 21.12 7.77 2.18
CA THR A 100 21.37 8.52 0.94
C THR A 100 20.18 8.45 -0.01
N THR A 101 19.61 7.28 -0.20
CA THR A 101 18.48 7.02 -1.09
C THR A 101 17.47 6.08 -0.45
N GLY A 102 16.32 5.91 -1.06
CA GLY A 102 15.27 5.00 -0.63
C GLY A 102 13.85 5.48 -0.99
N THR A 103 12.88 4.62 -0.73
CA THR A 103 11.49 4.82 -1.15
C THR A 103 10.65 5.69 -0.23
N SER A 104 11.16 6.03 0.96
CA SER A 104 10.44 6.89 1.91
C SER A 104 10.42 8.36 1.49
N MET A 105 9.66 9.17 2.22
CA MET A 105 9.60 10.63 2.04
C MET A 105 10.94 11.35 2.25
N LYS A 106 11.93 10.71 2.85
CA LYS A 106 13.31 11.23 2.97
C LYS A 106 14.13 11.00 1.71
N GLY A 107 13.73 10.05 0.89
CA GLY A 107 14.37 9.66 -0.36
C GLY A 107 13.58 10.12 -1.58
N GLU A 108 13.34 9.21 -2.49
CA GLU A 108 12.74 9.47 -3.80
C GLU A 108 11.22 9.50 -3.80
N CYS A 109 10.59 8.95 -2.75
CA CYS A 109 9.15 9.01 -2.48
C CYS A 109 8.26 8.67 -3.70
N PRO A 110 8.43 7.51 -4.37
CA PRO A 110 7.62 7.16 -5.52
C PRO A 110 6.12 7.00 -5.17
N TRP A 111 5.82 6.61 -3.93
CA TRP A 111 4.46 6.56 -3.38
C TRP A 111 4.31 7.51 -2.19
N VAL A 112 3.25 8.31 -2.21
CA VAL A 112 2.88 9.17 -1.07
C VAL A 112 1.85 8.45 -0.21
N TRP A 113 2.30 7.85 0.90
CA TRP A 113 1.43 7.20 1.88
C TRP A 113 0.74 8.25 2.74
N ILE A 114 -0.59 8.38 2.60
CA ILE A 114 -1.35 9.46 3.22
C ILE A 114 -1.87 9.04 4.59
N VAL A 115 -2.47 7.85 4.69
CA VAL A 115 -3.13 7.38 5.92
C VAL A 115 -3.30 5.87 5.92
N ASN A 116 -3.22 5.26 7.10
CA ASN A 116 -3.74 3.93 7.33
C ASN A 116 -5.22 4.06 7.74
N VAL A 117 -6.09 3.39 6.99
CA VAL A 117 -7.53 3.43 7.23
C VAL A 117 -7.93 2.27 8.13
N ASP A 118 -8.60 2.58 9.24
CA ASP A 118 -9.21 1.57 10.08
C ASP A 118 -10.44 0.96 9.40
N HIS A 119 -10.57 -0.35 9.49
CA HIS A 119 -11.76 -1.05 9.04
C HIS A 119 -12.84 -0.97 10.11
N VAL A 120 -13.95 -0.32 9.80
CA VAL A 120 -15.10 -0.20 10.70
C VAL A 120 -16.19 -1.16 10.25
N THR A 121 -16.61 -2.01 11.17
CA THR A 121 -17.68 -2.99 10.92
C THR A 121 -18.82 -2.76 11.89
N TYR A 122 -20.03 -2.73 11.37
CA TYR A 122 -21.24 -2.68 12.17
C TYR A 122 -21.80 -4.09 12.32
N VAL A 123 -21.91 -4.50 13.56
CA VAL A 123 -22.46 -5.83 13.92
C VAL A 123 -23.81 -5.62 14.60
N ARG A 124 -24.80 -6.43 14.25
CA ARG A 124 -26.12 -6.38 14.85
C ARG A 124 -26.03 -6.74 16.35
N ASP A 125 -26.80 -6.01 17.17
CA ASP A 125 -26.91 -6.34 18.61
C ASP A 125 -27.30 -7.80 18.83
N GLY A 126 -26.62 -8.45 19.78
CA GLY A 126 -26.79 -9.85 20.07
C GLY A 126 -25.95 -10.80 19.24
N LEU A 127 -25.34 -10.35 18.15
CA LEU A 127 -24.39 -11.16 17.38
C LEU A 127 -22.96 -10.94 17.87
N SER A 128 -22.32 -12.01 18.35
CA SER A 128 -20.87 -12.04 18.57
C SER A 128 -20.19 -12.67 17.36
N ILE A 129 -19.20 -11.97 16.81
CA ILE A 129 -18.42 -12.44 15.64
C ILE A 129 -17.09 -13.09 16.04
N GLY A 130 -16.90 -13.36 17.35
CA GLY A 130 -15.66 -13.93 17.85
C GLY A 130 -14.45 -12.98 17.73
N GLU A 131 -13.27 -13.52 17.97
CA GLU A 131 -12.01 -12.78 17.78
C GLU A 131 -11.67 -12.71 16.28
N GLN A 132 -11.52 -11.49 15.77
CA GLN A 132 -11.21 -11.30 14.36
C GLN A 132 -9.69 -11.30 14.15
N PRO A 133 -9.18 -12.10 13.20
CA PRO A 133 -7.77 -12.09 12.89
C PRO A 133 -7.33 -10.75 12.28
N ILE A 134 -6.10 -10.35 12.56
CA ILE A 134 -5.47 -9.21 11.90
C ILE A 134 -5.27 -9.58 10.44
N HIS A 135 -5.84 -8.79 9.55
CA HIS A 135 -5.73 -8.99 8.11
C HIS A 135 -5.10 -7.78 7.44
N GLY A 136 -3.96 -7.98 6.79
CA GLY A 136 -3.22 -6.91 6.13
C GLY A 136 -3.90 -6.37 4.88
N HIS A 137 -4.81 -7.12 4.26
CA HIS A 137 -5.47 -6.75 3.01
C HIS A 137 -6.93 -6.39 3.25
N GLY A 138 -7.27 -5.13 3.12
CA GLY A 138 -8.53 -4.53 3.57
C GLY A 138 -9.79 -4.83 2.75
N HIS A 139 -9.94 -5.98 2.13
CA HIS A 139 -11.10 -6.30 1.28
C HIS A 139 -12.29 -6.96 2.01
N GLY A 140 -12.37 -6.81 3.33
CA GLY A 140 -13.55 -7.22 4.11
C GLY A 140 -13.71 -8.72 4.34
N LEU A 141 -12.80 -9.54 3.85
CA LEU A 141 -12.82 -11.00 4.00
C LEU A 141 -12.57 -11.51 5.43
N PRO A 142 -11.88 -10.80 6.33
CA PRO A 142 -11.61 -11.29 7.68
C PRO A 142 -12.86 -11.69 8.43
N LEU A 143 -13.96 -10.96 8.28
CA LEU A 143 -15.19 -11.16 9.03
C LEU A 143 -15.81 -12.53 8.86
N ILE A 144 -15.62 -13.19 7.72
CA ILE A 144 -16.22 -14.49 7.44
C ILE A 144 -15.26 -15.66 7.66
N GLN A 145 -14.01 -15.40 8.02
CA GLN A 145 -13.01 -16.46 8.21
C GLN A 145 -13.31 -17.34 9.43
N ASN A 146 -13.98 -16.80 10.44
CA ASN A 146 -14.33 -17.48 11.67
C ASN A 146 -15.85 -17.62 11.89
N LEU A 147 -16.64 -17.77 10.84
CA LEU A 147 -18.10 -17.95 10.92
C LEU A 147 -18.53 -19.04 11.91
N ASN A 148 -17.70 -20.05 12.10
CA ASN A 148 -17.91 -21.12 13.08
C ASN A 148 -17.84 -20.65 14.54
N GLU A 149 -17.31 -19.46 14.81
CA GLU A 149 -17.20 -18.85 16.15
C GLU A 149 -18.35 -17.87 16.43
N TRP A 150 -19.17 -17.57 15.40
CA TRP A 150 -20.26 -16.62 15.55
C TRP A 150 -21.38 -17.20 16.41
N THR A 151 -21.83 -16.42 17.35
CA THR A 151 -22.91 -16.80 18.28
C THR A 151 -23.92 -15.70 18.45
N TRP A 152 -25.15 -16.08 18.76
CA TRP A 152 -26.20 -15.16 19.17
C TRP A 152 -26.39 -15.24 20.69
N SER A 153 -26.45 -14.08 21.34
CA SER A 153 -26.98 -13.98 22.70
C SER A 153 -28.49 -13.78 22.61
N GLU A 154 -29.23 -14.58 23.38
CA GLU A 154 -30.68 -14.41 23.54
C GLU A 154 -31.03 -13.12 24.29
#